data_424e8ab364e4eeeaeacff9a9b7dae1ce
#
_entry.id   424e8ab364e4eeeaeacff9a9b7dae1ce
#
_cell.length_a   1.000
_cell.length_b   1.000
_cell.length_c   1.000
_cell.angle_alpha   90.00
_cell.angle_beta   90.00
_cell.angle_gamma   90.00
#
_symmetry.space_group_name_H-M   'P 1'
#
loop_
_entity.id
_entity.type
_entity.pdbx_description
1 polymer ?
#
loop_
_entity_poly.entity_id
_entity_poly.type
_entity_poly.pdbx_seq_one_letter_code
_entity_poly.pdbx_strand_id
1 'polypeptide(L)'
;MKTSNKFLLTAVLLLLVSVGIYDFQLKAEYFKGEYKNPYNGFNNLNFRNFKVIELGSSTAINIMLVQGPFKILADPAAMEFMKIEQRHDSLFIRAAFKDNFHNVQAPNVLYISMPQLNAFYADAKYKAGDTEIVDTTAAQDFKWRATTISGFSGDGLNIIQDHASTVLLKNNKFNVLNAIIGKSNNSSSNLSIETGNQFSKTNLDIRNKSRLWIKDDSLSNITYKLADSAKLVLNGNTRMIRNNK
;
A
#
# COMPACT_ATOMS: atom_id res chain seq x y z
N MET A 1 -1.64 0.60 -66.14
CA MET A 1 -2.23 0.46 -64.79
C MET A 1 -3.45 1.37 -64.68
N LYS A 2 -4.61 0.86 -64.31
CA LYS A 2 -5.83 1.68 -64.15
C LYS A 2 -5.63 2.69 -63.06
N THR A 3 -6.20 3.88 -63.20
CA THR A 3 -6.06 4.98 -62.20
C THR A 3 -6.42 4.54 -60.77
N SER A 4 -7.43 3.68 -60.63
CA SER A 4 -7.83 3.07 -59.35
C SER A 4 -6.69 2.27 -58.72
N ASN A 5 -5.88 1.52 -59.48
CA ASN A 5 -4.76 0.75 -58.91
C ASN A 5 -3.60 1.67 -58.44
N LYS A 6 -3.46 2.86 -59.07
CA LYS A 6 -2.48 3.86 -58.60
C LYS A 6 -2.89 4.43 -57.25
N PHE A 7 -4.16 4.77 -57.06
CA PHE A 7 -4.69 5.24 -55.78
C PHE A 7 -4.55 4.18 -54.67
N LEU A 8 -4.86 2.92 -55.00
CA LEU A 8 -4.70 1.83 -54.05
C LEU A 8 -3.23 1.66 -53.61
N LEU A 9 -2.31 1.68 -54.55
CA LEU A 9 -0.87 1.59 -54.26
C LEU A 9 -0.39 2.75 -53.39
N THR A 10 -0.82 3.99 -53.72
CA THR A 10 -0.47 5.16 -52.92
C THR A 10 -1.02 5.07 -51.50
N ALA A 11 -2.26 4.60 -51.33
CA ALA A 11 -2.85 4.41 -50.00
C ALA A 11 -2.07 3.38 -49.16
N VAL A 12 -1.68 2.25 -49.76
CA VAL A 12 -0.87 1.23 -49.11
C VAL A 12 0.51 1.76 -48.72
N LEU A 13 1.17 2.51 -49.61
CA LEU A 13 2.46 3.13 -49.30
C LEU A 13 2.36 4.12 -48.15
N LEU A 14 1.33 4.99 -48.14
CA LEU A 14 1.10 5.94 -47.04
C LEU A 14 0.87 5.22 -45.69
N LEU A 15 0.12 4.12 -45.73
CA LEU A 15 -0.11 3.30 -44.54
C LEU A 15 1.19 2.67 -44.02
N LEU A 16 2.01 2.10 -44.90
CA LEU A 16 3.30 1.51 -44.51
C LEU A 16 4.26 2.57 -43.92
N VAL A 17 4.32 3.77 -44.53
CA VAL A 17 5.14 4.88 -44.01
C VAL A 17 4.63 5.33 -42.64
N SER A 18 3.32 5.47 -42.47
CA SER A 18 2.72 5.88 -41.19
C SER A 18 2.99 4.86 -40.08
N VAL A 19 2.88 3.57 -40.39
CA VAL A 19 3.21 2.49 -39.43
C VAL A 19 4.71 2.52 -39.07
N GLY A 20 5.60 2.74 -40.05
CA GLY A 20 7.03 2.83 -39.81
C GLY A 20 7.40 4.02 -38.89
N ILE A 21 6.80 5.19 -39.13
CA ILE A 21 6.99 6.37 -38.25
C ILE A 21 6.49 6.08 -36.85
N TYR A 22 5.30 5.48 -36.71
CA TYR A 22 4.72 5.13 -35.42
C TYR A 22 5.61 4.14 -34.65
N ASP A 23 6.09 3.09 -35.34
CA ASP A 23 6.96 2.07 -34.72
C ASP A 23 8.28 2.67 -34.25
N PHE A 24 8.86 3.59 -35.04
CA PHE A 24 10.07 4.30 -34.65
C PHE A 24 9.88 5.18 -33.42
N GLN A 25 8.76 5.91 -33.32
CA GLN A 25 8.43 6.71 -32.14
C GLN A 25 8.15 5.83 -30.94
N LEU A 26 7.39 4.76 -31.10
CA LEU A 26 7.08 3.80 -30.03
C LEU A 26 8.37 3.16 -29.48
N LYS A 27 9.30 2.79 -30.38
CA LYS A 27 10.60 2.25 -30.00
C LYS A 27 11.42 3.26 -29.17
N ALA A 28 11.41 4.53 -29.56
CA ALA A 28 12.09 5.59 -28.82
C ALA A 28 11.53 5.75 -27.39
N GLU A 29 10.20 5.75 -27.24
CA GLU A 29 9.54 5.77 -25.93
C GLU A 29 9.81 4.51 -25.10
N TYR A 30 9.79 3.35 -25.76
CA TYR A 30 10.09 2.07 -25.11
C TYR A 30 11.50 2.05 -24.50
N PHE A 31 12.51 2.61 -25.19
CA PHE A 31 13.88 2.67 -24.69
C PHE A 31 14.08 3.66 -23.55
N LYS A 32 13.21 4.66 -23.39
CA LYS A 32 13.24 5.54 -22.20
C LYS A 32 12.94 4.76 -20.92
N GLY A 33 12.23 3.63 -21.02
CA GLY A 33 11.93 2.76 -19.88
C GLY A 33 10.94 3.35 -18.87
N GLU A 34 10.33 4.50 -19.15
CA GLU A 34 9.40 5.19 -18.27
C GLU A 34 8.17 4.36 -17.94
N TYR A 35 7.73 3.50 -18.87
CA TYR A 35 6.63 2.56 -18.65
C TYR A 35 6.91 1.53 -17.54
N LYS A 36 8.19 1.31 -17.17
CA LYS A 36 8.60 0.42 -16.07
C LYS A 36 8.44 1.08 -14.69
N ASN A 37 8.32 2.41 -14.66
CA ASN A 37 8.13 3.14 -13.42
C ASN A 37 6.63 3.27 -13.12
N PRO A 38 6.08 2.53 -12.14
CA PRO A 38 4.65 2.60 -11.81
C PRO A 38 4.22 3.97 -11.25
N TYR A 39 5.17 4.84 -10.93
CA TYR A 39 4.95 6.18 -10.38
C TYR A 39 5.30 7.28 -11.40
N ASN A 40 5.40 6.94 -12.69
CA ASN A 40 5.58 7.94 -13.74
C ASN A 40 4.35 8.87 -13.77
N GLY A 41 4.59 10.19 -13.81
CA GLY A 41 3.53 11.19 -13.78
C GLY A 41 2.99 11.53 -12.37
N PHE A 42 3.49 10.89 -11.30
CA PHE A 42 3.11 11.25 -9.93
C PHE A 42 3.69 12.61 -9.51
N ASN A 43 2.92 13.37 -8.76
CA ASN A 43 3.34 14.64 -8.17
C ASN A 43 4.30 14.41 -7.00
N ASN A 44 5.39 15.16 -6.95
CA ASN A 44 6.32 15.13 -5.83
C ASN A 44 5.87 16.11 -4.74
N LEU A 45 5.68 15.59 -3.52
CA LEU A 45 5.25 16.36 -2.36
C LEU A 45 6.43 16.59 -1.41
N ASN A 46 6.53 17.80 -0.84
CA ASN A 46 7.67 18.19 -0.02
C ASN A 46 7.35 18.10 1.48
N PHE A 47 7.30 16.85 2.01
CA PHE A 47 7.25 16.58 3.44
C PHE A 47 8.53 15.87 3.87
N ARG A 48 9.07 16.20 5.05
CA ARG A 48 10.34 15.66 5.54
C ARG A 48 10.33 15.58 7.08
N ASN A 49 11.31 14.86 7.64
CA ASN A 49 11.55 14.78 9.09
C ASN A 49 10.38 14.19 9.89
N PHE A 50 9.64 13.24 9.30
CA PHE A 50 8.64 12.45 10.00
C PHE A 50 9.13 11.00 10.15
N LYS A 51 8.65 10.33 11.20
CA LYS A 51 8.97 8.93 11.53
C LYS A 51 7.71 8.11 11.80
N VAL A 52 6.56 8.76 11.80
CA VAL A 52 5.25 8.18 12.08
C VAL A 52 4.32 8.47 10.88
N ILE A 53 3.56 7.46 10.48
CA ILE A 53 2.50 7.61 9.48
C ILE A 53 1.16 7.29 10.13
N GLU A 54 0.19 8.18 9.95
CA GLU A 54 -1.20 8.01 10.36
C GLU A 54 -2.12 8.01 9.13
N LEU A 55 -2.45 6.81 8.65
CA LEU A 55 -3.34 6.59 7.51
C LEU A 55 -4.77 6.40 8.01
N GLY A 56 -5.57 7.45 8.03
CA GLY A 56 -6.95 7.39 8.49
C GLY A 56 -7.92 6.71 7.50
N SER A 57 -7.56 6.62 6.23
CA SER A 57 -8.47 6.16 5.16
C SER A 57 -7.88 4.98 4.37
N SER A 58 -7.45 3.94 5.06
CA SER A 58 -6.71 2.82 4.49
C SER A 58 -7.49 1.97 3.48
N THR A 59 -8.82 2.03 3.47
CA THR A 59 -9.68 1.38 2.46
C THR A 59 -9.84 2.21 1.20
N ALA A 60 -9.56 3.52 1.26
CA ALA A 60 -9.65 4.44 0.14
C ALA A 60 -8.27 4.81 -0.45
N ILE A 61 -7.21 4.72 0.35
CA ILE A 61 -5.84 5.14 -0.02
C ILE A 61 -4.87 3.97 0.19
N ASN A 62 -4.26 3.50 -0.88
CA ASN A 62 -3.21 2.47 -0.84
C ASN A 62 -1.84 3.15 -0.89
N ILE A 63 -0.95 2.73 0.01
CA ILE A 63 0.37 3.32 0.15
C ILE A 63 1.44 2.25 -0.02
N MET A 64 2.49 2.59 -0.78
CA MET A 64 3.76 1.89 -0.76
C MET A 64 4.75 2.67 0.10
N LEU A 65 5.15 2.11 1.24
CA LEU A 65 6.17 2.65 2.15
C LEU A 65 7.48 1.90 1.95
N VAL A 66 8.58 2.61 1.70
CA VAL A 66 9.90 2.01 1.55
C VAL A 66 10.97 2.78 2.31
N GLN A 67 12.02 2.11 2.76
CA GLN A 67 13.15 2.79 3.35
C GLN A 67 14.00 3.49 2.29
N GLY A 68 14.38 4.74 2.53
CA GLY A 68 15.23 5.53 1.63
C GLY A 68 15.22 7.02 1.97
N PRO A 69 15.81 7.87 1.14
CA PRO A 69 15.71 9.31 1.29
C PRO A 69 14.24 9.78 1.26
N PHE A 70 13.93 10.90 1.95
CA PHE A 70 12.59 11.46 1.91
C PHE A 70 12.14 11.78 0.49
N LYS A 71 11.09 11.09 0.05
CA LYS A 71 10.43 11.30 -1.23
C LYS A 71 8.97 10.86 -1.12
N ILE A 72 8.05 11.73 -1.48
CA ILE A 72 6.63 11.40 -1.51
C ILE A 72 6.11 11.66 -2.91
N LEU A 73 5.59 10.62 -3.54
CA LEU A 73 4.97 10.69 -4.86
C LEU A 73 3.48 10.37 -4.72
N ALA A 74 2.63 11.24 -5.22
CA ALA A 74 1.17 11.10 -5.16
C ALA A 74 0.57 11.09 -6.56
N ASP A 75 -0.37 10.18 -6.79
CA ASP A 75 -1.18 10.14 -8.00
C ASP A 75 -1.95 11.46 -8.13
N PRO A 76 -1.83 12.18 -9.27
CA PRO A 76 -2.55 13.43 -9.50
C PRO A 76 -4.07 13.31 -9.28
N ALA A 77 -4.69 12.21 -9.72
CA ALA A 77 -6.11 11.97 -9.54
C ALA A 77 -6.48 11.77 -8.07
N ALA A 78 -5.61 11.17 -7.27
CA ALA A 78 -5.84 10.98 -5.84
C ALA A 78 -5.74 12.30 -5.05
N MET A 79 -4.99 13.28 -5.54
CA MET A 79 -4.86 14.59 -4.90
C MET A 79 -6.19 15.36 -4.82
N GLU A 80 -7.18 15.02 -5.65
CA GLU A 80 -8.49 15.66 -5.62
C GLU A 80 -9.28 15.34 -4.33
N PHE A 81 -9.04 14.18 -3.74
CA PHE A 81 -9.71 13.72 -2.52
C PHE A 81 -8.79 13.45 -1.34
N MET A 82 -7.47 13.35 -1.59
CA MET A 82 -6.49 13.05 -0.55
C MET A 82 -6.01 14.31 0.14
N LYS A 83 -6.02 14.30 1.47
CA LYS A 83 -5.46 15.35 2.32
C LYS A 83 -4.26 14.80 3.08
N ILE A 84 -3.12 15.49 2.95
CA ILE A 84 -1.89 15.14 3.65
C ILE A 84 -1.47 16.33 4.49
N GLU A 85 -1.25 16.11 5.78
CA GLU A 85 -0.80 17.10 6.73
C GLU A 85 0.36 16.54 7.54
N GLN A 86 1.36 17.36 7.82
CA GLN A 86 2.43 17.00 8.76
C GLN A 86 2.27 17.77 10.05
N ARG A 87 2.34 17.06 11.17
CA ARG A 87 2.35 17.64 12.51
C ARG A 87 3.50 16.99 13.28
N HIS A 88 4.50 17.78 13.63
CA HIS A 88 5.73 17.34 14.27
C HIS A 88 6.42 16.22 13.43
N ASP A 89 6.57 15.02 14.00
CA ASP A 89 7.18 13.85 13.39
C ASP A 89 6.16 12.87 12.75
N SER A 90 4.89 13.27 12.67
CA SER A 90 3.80 12.45 12.14
C SER A 90 3.25 13.03 10.84
N LEU A 91 3.04 12.16 9.84
CA LEU A 91 2.39 12.47 8.58
C LEU A 91 0.97 11.87 8.59
N PHE A 92 -0.04 12.74 8.55
CA PHE A 92 -1.46 12.38 8.54
C PHE A 92 -1.96 12.31 7.11
N ILE A 93 -2.61 11.21 6.74
CA ILE A 93 -3.13 10.96 5.40
C ILE A 93 -4.58 10.54 5.51
N ARG A 94 -5.48 11.28 4.86
CA ARG A 94 -6.93 11.05 4.91
C ARG A 94 -7.56 11.24 3.54
N ALA A 95 -8.70 10.59 3.29
CA ALA A 95 -9.54 10.83 2.13
C ALA A 95 -10.80 11.63 2.50
N ALA A 96 -11.18 12.54 1.60
CA ALA A 96 -12.43 13.27 1.67
C ALA A 96 -12.96 13.45 0.23
N PHE A 97 -13.93 12.61 -0.13
CA PHE A 97 -14.58 12.66 -1.44
C PHE A 97 -15.68 13.72 -1.47
N LYS A 98 -15.90 14.36 -2.60
CA LYS A 98 -16.95 15.38 -2.77
C LYS A 98 -18.35 14.79 -2.74
N ASP A 99 -18.49 13.54 -3.17
CA ASP A 99 -19.76 12.81 -3.23
C ASP A 99 -19.58 11.37 -2.73
N ASN A 100 -20.64 10.58 -2.78
CA ASN A 100 -20.62 9.19 -2.36
C ASN A 100 -19.99 8.23 -3.40
N PHE A 101 -19.67 8.73 -4.59
CA PHE A 101 -19.05 7.94 -5.63
C PHE A 101 -17.53 8.14 -5.60
N HIS A 102 -16.81 7.08 -5.29
CA HIS A 102 -15.36 7.07 -5.31
C HIS A 102 -14.85 5.77 -5.94
N ASN A 103 -14.03 5.90 -6.95
CA ASN A 103 -13.37 4.78 -7.60
C ASN A 103 -11.86 5.06 -7.64
N VAL A 104 -11.12 4.37 -6.79
CA VAL A 104 -9.66 4.42 -6.80
C VAL A 104 -9.18 3.23 -7.62
N GLN A 105 -8.74 3.49 -8.85
CA GLN A 105 -8.31 2.44 -9.79
C GLN A 105 -6.83 2.07 -9.65
N ALA A 106 -6.00 2.97 -9.13
CA ALA A 106 -4.57 2.72 -9.02
C ALA A 106 -4.25 1.72 -7.89
N PRO A 107 -3.32 0.78 -8.10
CA PRO A 107 -2.91 -0.18 -7.07
C PRO A 107 -2.23 0.51 -5.87
N ASN A 108 -1.48 1.58 -6.10
CA ASN A 108 -0.90 2.46 -5.06
C ASN A 108 -1.05 3.90 -5.52
N VAL A 109 -1.76 4.71 -4.75
CA VAL A 109 -1.98 6.14 -5.04
C VAL A 109 -0.92 7.03 -4.38
N LEU A 110 -0.14 6.47 -3.46
CA LEU A 110 0.88 7.17 -2.74
C LEU A 110 2.11 6.28 -2.55
N TYR A 111 3.27 6.80 -2.93
CA TYR A 111 4.57 6.20 -2.66
C TYR A 111 5.33 7.09 -1.69
N ILE A 112 5.77 6.52 -0.57
CA ILE A 112 6.53 7.25 0.46
C ILE A 112 7.85 6.51 0.69
N SER A 113 8.95 7.19 0.39
CA SER A 113 10.29 6.81 0.82
C SER A 113 10.69 7.67 2.02
N MET A 114 11.20 7.03 3.07
CA MET A 114 11.64 7.70 4.29
C MET A 114 12.76 6.91 4.97
N PRO A 115 13.71 7.58 5.66
CA PRO A 115 14.87 6.89 6.22
C PRO A 115 14.55 5.99 7.41
N GLN A 116 13.49 6.29 8.17
CA GLN A 116 13.11 5.58 9.38
C GLN A 116 11.60 5.59 9.57
N LEU A 117 11.03 4.45 9.94
CA LEU A 117 9.63 4.30 10.33
C LEU A 117 9.56 3.72 11.74
N ASN A 118 9.04 4.49 12.71
CA ASN A 118 8.88 4.08 14.10
C ASN A 118 7.48 3.54 14.40
N ALA A 119 6.47 4.14 13.78
CA ALA A 119 5.09 3.71 13.96
C ALA A 119 4.26 3.92 12.69
N PHE A 120 3.31 3.02 12.51
CA PHE A 120 2.30 3.08 11.46
C PHE A 120 0.91 2.83 12.07
N TYR A 121 0.04 3.81 11.92
CA TYR A 121 -1.36 3.73 12.34
C TYR A 121 -2.23 3.66 11.11
N ALA A 122 -3.11 2.65 11.03
CA ALA A 122 -4.05 2.49 9.93
C ALA A 122 -5.48 2.41 10.44
N ASP A 123 -6.34 3.25 9.91
CA ASP A 123 -7.78 3.25 10.17
C ASP A 123 -8.53 3.30 8.84
N ALA A 124 -9.79 2.88 8.83
CA ALA A 124 -10.63 2.81 7.64
C ALA A 124 -11.80 3.79 7.70
N LYS A 125 -11.47 5.06 7.98
CA LYS A 125 -12.42 6.18 8.06
C LYS A 125 -12.15 7.19 6.95
N TYR A 126 -13.19 7.62 6.27
CA TYR A 126 -13.09 8.68 5.25
C TYR A 126 -14.38 9.49 5.19
N LYS A 127 -14.30 10.66 4.56
CA LYS A 127 -15.48 11.48 4.30
C LYS A 127 -15.98 11.24 2.89
N ALA A 128 -17.31 11.16 2.73
CA ALA A 128 -18.01 11.20 1.44
C ALA A 128 -19.13 12.23 1.54
N GLY A 129 -18.93 13.39 0.87
CA GLY A 129 -19.71 14.60 1.15
C GLY A 129 -19.55 15.04 2.60
N ASP A 130 -20.66 15.23 3.29
CA ASP A 130 -20.68 15.61 4.71
C ASP A 130 -20.69 14.41 5.68
N THR A 131 -20.74 13.18 5.14
CA THR A 131 -20.86 11.96 5.96
C THR A 131 -19.48 11.35 6.23
N GLU A 132 -19.21 10.98 7.48
CA GLU A 132 -18.09 10.13 7.83
C GLU A 132 -18.48 8.66 7.63
N ILE A 133 -17.71 7.95 6.82
CA ILE A 133 -17.87 6.52 6.57
C ILE A 133 -16.80 5.78 7.32
N VAL A 134 -17.19 4.68 7.98
CA VAL A 134 -16.30 3.77 8.68
C VAL A 134 -16.48 2.37 8.11
N ASP A 135 -15.47 1.88 7.39
CA ASP A 135 -15.48 0.52 6.86
C ASP A 135 -15.07 -0.46 7.97
N THR A 136 -15.97 -1.35 8.34
CA THR A 136 -15.75 -2.33 9.41
C THR A 136 -15.44 -3.73 8.91
N THR A 137 -15.56 -4.00 7.61
CA THR A 137 -15.33 -5.31 7.01
C THR A 137 -14.17 -5.25 6.03
N ALA A 138 -13.03 -5.80 6.40
CA ALA A 138 -11.89 -5.92 5.50
C ALA A 138 -12.15 -6.94 4.40
N ALA A 139 -11.56 -6.70 3.23
CA ALA A 139 -11.58 -7.65 2.13
C ALA A 139 -11.01 -9.01 2.56
N GLN A 140 -11.54 -10.09 1.98
CA GLN A 140 -10.99 -11.43 2.24
C GLN A 140 -9.61 -11.61 1.63
N ASP A 141 -9.34 -10.95 0.52
CA ASP A 141 -8.01 -10.89 -0.08
C ASP A 141 -7.12 -9.92 0.71
N PHE A 142 -6.07 -10.46 1.33
CA PHE A 142 -5.09 -9.69 2.09
C PHE A 142 -4.29 -8.70 1.26
N LYS A 143 -4.29 -8.82 -0.06
CA LYS A 143 -3.58 -7.91 -0.97
C LYS A 143 -4.47 -6.79 -1.49
N TRP A 144 -5.78 -6.93 -1.36
CA TRP A 144 -6.72 -5.94 -1.84
C TRP A 144 -6.64 -4.67 -1.01
N ARG A 145 -6.36 -3.55 -1.67
CA ARG A 145 -6.23 -2.23 -1.05
C ARG A 145 -5.36 -2.24 0.21
N ALA A 146 -4.22 -2.92 0.12
CA ALA A 146 -3.31 -3.03 1.24
C ALA A 146 -2.23 -1.96 1.18
N THR A 147 -1.91 -1.39 2.33
CA THR A 147 -0.66 -0.63 2.50
C THR A 147 0.50 -1.60 2.63
N THR A 148 1.53 -1.40 1.84
CA THR A 148 2.75 -2.20 1.91
C THR A 148 3.86 -1.42 2.61
N ILE A 149 4.45 -2.02 3.67
CA ILE A 149 5.63 -1.51 4.38
C ILE A 149 6.79 -2.44 4.03
N SER A 150 7.81 -1.91 3.33
CA SER A 150 8.84 -2.76 2.76
C SER A 150 10.25 -2.21 2.96
N GLY A 151 11.19 -3.09 3.31
CA GLY A 151 12.63 -2.83 3.30
C GLY A 151 13.12 -1.96 4.46
N PHE A 152 12.33 -1.69 5.47
CA PHE A 152 12.75 -0.91 6.63
C PHE A 152 13.60 -1.73 7.58
N SER A 153 14.54 -1.02 8.23
CA SER A 153 15.35 -1.56 9.33
C SER A 153 15.42 -0.57 10.49
N GLY A 154 15.54 -1.09 11.72
CA GLY A 154 15.62 -0.27 12.93
C GLY A 154 15.42 -1.05 14.22
N ASP A 155 15.32 -0.33 15.34
CA ASP A 155 15.18 -0.95 16.65
C ASP A 155 13.76 -1.47 16.89
N GLY A 156 12.74 -0.74 16.44
CA GLY A 156 11.37 -1.16 16.67
C GLY A 156 10.39 -0.54 15.69
N LEU A 157 9.34 -1.31 15.39
CA LEU A 157 8.20 -0.87 14.61
C LEU A 157 6.92 -1.12 15.41
N ASN A 158 6.12 -0.08 15.59
CA ASN A 158 4.80 -0.17 16.20
C ASN A 158 3.72 -0.05 15.13
N ILE A 159 2.80 -1.01 15.08
CA ILE A 159 1.67 -1.02 14.15
C ILE A 159 0.38 -1.04 14.96
N ILE A 160 -0.52 -0.13 14.67
CA ILE A 160 -1.88 -0.14 15.21
C ILE A 160 -2.84 -0.07 14.03
N GLN A 161 -3.69 -1.11 13.93
CA GLN A 161 -4.71 -1.20 12.89
C GLN A 161 -6.09 -1.14 13.51
N ASP A 162 -6.99 -0.48 12.82
CA ASP A 162 -8.39 -0.41 13.20
C ASP A 162 -9.33 -0.56 12.01
N HIS A 163 -10.59 -0.87 12.31
CA HIS A 163 -11.68 -1.10 11.35
C HIS A 163 -11.25 -2.08 10.24
N ALA A 164 -11.47 -1.73 8.95
CA ALA A 164 -11.20 -2.60 7.83
C ALA A 164 -9.78 -2.42 7.21
N SER A 165 -8.82 -1.91 7.97
CA SER A 165 -7.46 -1.65 7.45
C SER A 165 -6.71 -2.93 7.08
N THR A 166 -5.90 -2.86 6.01
CA THR A 166 -5.06 -3.97 5.55
C THR A 166 -3.62 -3.51 5.38
N VAL A 167 -2.68 -4.22 6.01
CA VAL A 167 -1.25 -3.93 5.98
C VAL A 167 -0.45 -5.17 5.62
N LEU A 168 0.53 -5.00 4.74
CA LEU A 168 1.50 -6.02 4.35
C LEU A 168 2.90 -5.60 4.80
N LEU A 169 3.59 -6.46 5.55
CA LEU A 169 5.00 -6.31 5.91
C LEU A 169 5.86 -7.18 5.01
N LYS A 170 6.88 -6.60 4.36
CA LYS A 170 7.73 -7.33 3.43
C LYS A 170 9.19 -6.88 3.53
N ASN A 171 10.11 -7.83 3.67
CA ASN A 171 11.56 -7.56 3.68
C ASN A 171 12.00 -6.52 4.74
N ASN A 172 11.36 -6.49 5.91
CA ASN A 172 11.72 -5.57 6.99
C ASN A 172 12.65 -6.26 8.01
N LYS A 173 13.50 -5.46 8.66
CA LYS A 173 14.43 -5.94 9.69
C LYS A 173 14.36 -5.05 10.92
N PHE A 174 13.72 -5.54 11.98
CA PHE A 174 13.59 -4.82 13.25
C PHE A 174 13.95 -5.71 14.44
N ASN A 175 14.50 -5.11 15.50
CA ASN A 175 14.68 -5.83 16.75
C ASN A 175 13.34 -6.21 17.38
N VAL A 176 12.37 -5.29 17.36
CA VAL A 176 11.04 -5.55 17.93
C VAL A 176 9.95 -5.11 16.96
N LEU A 177 8.98 -5.99 16.71
CA LEU A 177 7.70 -5.66 16.11
C LEU A 177 6.61 -5.73 17.18
N ASN A 178 5.88 -4.63 17.40
CA ASN A 178 4.66 -4.60 18.19
C ASN A 178 3.48 -4.30 17.29
N ALA A 179 2.44 -5.12 17.30
CA ALA A 179 1.25 -4.90 16.50
C ALA A 179 -0.03 -5.13 17.30
N ILE A 180 -0.93 -4.15 17.24
CA ILE A 180 -2.33 -4.25 17.68
C ILE A 180 -3.19 -4.27 16.42
N ILE A 181 -3.96 -5.33 16.21
CA ILE A 181 -4.74 -5.57 15.00
C ILE A 181 -6.22 -5.60 15.39
N GLY A 182 -6.97 -4.56 14.98
CA GLY A 182 -8.38 -4.41 15.31
C GLY A 182 -8.63 -3.77 16.67
N LYS A 183 -8.18 -2.54 16.85
CA LYS A 183 -8.20 -1.81 18.13
C LYS A 183 -9.60 -1.59 18.69
N SER A 184 -10.55 -1.13 17.88
CA SER A 184 -11.93 -0.81 18.30
C SER A 184 -12.88 -1.99 18.13
N ASN A 185 -13.99 -1.95 18.84
CA ASN A 185 -15.07 -2.96 18.67
C ASN A 185 -15.56 -3.00 17.21
N ASN A 186 -15.94 -4.17 16.74
CA ASN A 186 -16.36 -4.47 15.36
C ASN A 186 -15.29 -4.28 14.29
N SER A 187 -14.04 -4.08 14.67
CA SER A 187 -12.93 -4.02 13.72
C SER A 187 -12.67 -5.40 13.07
N SER A 188 -12.28 -5.39 11.80
CA SER A 188 -11.85 -6.59 11.08
C SER A 188 -10.59 -6.30 10.23
N SER A 189 -9.55 -5.79 10.87
CA SER A 189 -8.28 -5.49 10.21
C SER A 189 -7.53 -6.73 9.75
N ASN A 190 -6.71 -6.57 8.72
CA ASN A 190 -5.83 -7.62 8.22
C ASN A 190 -4.37 -7.19 8.35
N LEU A 191 -3.54 -8.03 8.97
CA LEU A 191 -2.09 -7.91 8.89
C LEU A 191 -1.52 -9.16 8.21
N SER A 192 -0.67 -8.96 7.19
CA SER A 192 0.09 -10.05 6.60
C SER A 192 1.59 -9.81 6.79
N ILE A 193 2.26 -10.76 7.41
CA ILE A 193 3.72 -10.79 7.50
C ILE A 193 4.20 -11.71 6.38
N GLU A 194 4.61 -11.09 5.28
CA GLU A 194 5.12 -11.76 4.08
C GLU A 194 6.55 -12.28 4.32
N THR A 195 7.10 -13.04 3.38
CA THR A 195 8.46 -13.57 3.46
C THR A 195 9.53 -12.48 3.45
N GLY A 196 10.69 -12.78 4.00
CA GLY A 196 11.87 -11.92 4.02
C GLY A 196 11.89 -10.88 5.16
N ASN A 197 10.94 -10.97 6.10
CA ASN A 197 11.02 -10.15 7.31
C ASN A 197 11.95 -10.82 8.35
N GLN A 198 12.65 -9.99 9.14
CA GLN A 198 13.52 -10.43 10.23
C GLN A 198 13.15 -9.63 11.49
N PHE A 199 12.51 -10.29 12.45
CA PHE A 199 12.18 -9.69 13.74
C PHE A 199 12.77 -10.54 14.87
N SER A 200 13.61 -9.92 15.74
CA SER A 200 14.19 -10.63 16.90
C SER A 200 13.13 -10.94 17.95
N LYS A 201 12.11 -10.08 18.07
CA LYS A 201 10.95 -10.28 18.95
C LYS A 201 9.70 -9.73 18.27
N THR A 202 8.61 -10.49 18.33
CA THR A 202 7.32 -10.10 17.73
C THR A 202 6.21 -10.23 18.77
N ASN A 203 5.56 -9.10 19.10
CA ASN A 203 4.45 -9.03 20.04
C ASN A 203 3.18 -8.66 19.28
N LEU A 204 2.17 -9.50 19.29
CA LEU A 204 0.95 -9.37 18.49
C LEU A 204 -0.28 -9.43 19.39
N ASP A 205 -1.20 -8.48 19.21
CA ASP A 205 -2.49 -8.44 19.89
C ASP A 205 -3.59 -8.39 18.82
N ILE A 206 -4.24 -9.54 18.57
CA ILE A 206 -5.21 -9.71 17.48
C ILE A 206 -6.60 -9.72 18.12
N ARG A 207 -7.36 -8.67 17.84
CA ARG A 207 -8.64 -8.39 18.49
C ARG A 207 -9.81 -8.46 17.50
N ASN A 208 -10.99 -8.61 18.05
CA ASN A 208 -12.26 -8.59 17.33
C ASN A 208 -12.30 -9.62 16.19
N LYS A 209 -12.80 -9.26 15.00
CA LYS A 209 -12.85 -10.12 13.81
C LYS A 209 -11.61 -10.02 12.93
N SER A 210 -10.50 -9.49 13.50
CA SER A 210 -9.28 -9.22 12.73
C SER A 210 -8.50 -10.49 12.43
N ARG A 211 -7.64 -10.39 11.44
CA ARG A 211 -6.90 -11.54 10.90
C ARG A 211 -5.42 -11.22 10.81
N LEU A 212 -4.60 -12.15 11.26
CA LEU A 212 -3.17 -12.14 11.06
C LEU A 212 -2.78 -13.32 10.18
N TRP A 213 -2.01 -13.05 9.14
CA TRP A 213 -1.41 -14.08 8.31
C TRP A 213 0.10 -14.00 8.38
N ILE A 214 0.75 -15.05 8.88
CA ILE A 214 2.21 -15.18 8.91
C ILE A 214 2.60 -16.18 7.82
N LYS A 215 3.29 -15.68 6.79
CA LYS A 215 3.79 -16.45 5.66
C LYS A 215 5.30 -16.71 5.78
N ASP A 216 5.96 -16.02 6.69
CA ASP A 216 7.39 -16.14 6.92
C ASP A 216 7.65 -17.23 7.96
N ASP A 217 8.30 -18.30 7.54
CA ASP A 217 8.68 -19.44 8.38
C ASP A 217 9.98 -19.20 9.19
N SER A 218 10.69 -18.13 8.89
CA SER A 218 11.94 -17.75 9.58
C SER A 218 11.72 -16.99 10.88
N LEU A 219 10.49 -16.55 11.16
CA LEU A 219 10.18 -15.77 12.36
C LEU A 219 10.28 -16.61 13.62
N SER A 220 11.05 -16.13 14.59
CA SER A 220 11.20 -16.71 15.91
C SER A 220 10.70 -15.75 17.00
N ASN A 221 10.50 -16.25 18.22
CA ASN A 221 10.07 -15.44 19.37
C ASN A 221 8.78 -14.63 19.14
N ILE A 222 7.78 -15.29 18.58
CA ILE A 222 6.45 -14.71 18.40
C ILE A 222 5.64 -14.91 19.67
N THR A 223 5.20 -13.81 20.28
CA THR A 223 4.24 -13.77 21.37
C THR A 223 2.94 -13.17 20.86
N TYR A 224 1.81 -13.80 21.09
CA TYR A 224 0.54 -13.27 20.63
C TYR A 224 -0.58 -13.40 21.68
N LYS A 225 -1.56 -12.51 21.58
CA LYS A 225 -2.88 -12.59 22.19
C LYS A 225 -3.90 -12.69 21.06
N LEU A 226 -4.84 -13.61 21.17
CA LEU A 226 -5.87 -13.85 20.18
C LEU A 226 -7.24 -13.78 20.83
N ALA A 227 -8.08 -12.84 20.41
CA ALA A 227 -9.47 -12.77 20.83
C ALA A 227 -10.30 -13.88 20.17
N ASP A 228 -11.45 -14.24 20.79
CA ASP A 228 -12.28 -15.38 20.36
C ASP A 228 -12.74 -15.32 18.90
N SER A 229 -13.00 -14.12 18.38
CA SER A 229 -13.43 -13.93 16.98
C SER A 229 -12.30 -13.65 16.01
N ALA A 230 -11.06 -13.53 16.50
CA ALA A 230 -9.88 -13.25 15.68
C ALA A 230 -9.34 -14.52 15.00
N LYS A 231 -8.60 -14.34 13.92
CA LYS A 231 -8.03 -15.46 13.15
C LYS A 231 -6.52 -15.31 13.00
N LEU A 232 -5.81 -16.38 13.31
CA LEU A 232 -4.38 -16.53 13.04
C LEU A 232 -4.19 -17.60 11.98
N VAL A 233 -3.56 -17.24 10.86
CA VAL A 233 -3.22 -18.14 9.76
C VAL A 233 -1.70 -18.24 9.67
N LEU A 234 -1.20 -19.46 9.68
CA LEU A 234 0.24 -19.76 9.62
C LEU A 234 0.52 -20.61 8.39
N ASN A 235 1.47 -20.20 7.59
CA ASN A 235 2.02 -21.01 6.51
C ASN A 235 3.39 -21.53 6.94
N GLY A 236 3.66 -22.83 6.68
CA GLY A 236 4.97 -23.44 6.93
C GLY A 236 5.21 -23.90 8.37
N ASN A 237 6.46 -24.18 8.69
CA ASN A 237 6.93 -24.69 9.99
C ASN A 237 7.17 -23.58 11.01
N THR A 238 6.18 -22.81 11.36
CA THR A 238 6.35 -21.78 12.41
C THR A 238 6.55 -22.45 13.78
N ARG A 239 7.78 -22.75 14.13
CA ARG A 239 8.15 -23.67 15.22
C ARG A 239 8.04 -23.08 16.64
N MET A 240 7.89 -21.77 16.83
CA MET A 240 7.88 -21.18 18.17
C MET A 240 6.86 -20.06 18.33
N ILE A 241 5.60 -20.44 18.40
CA ILE A 241 4.53 -19.50 18.73
C ILE A 241 4.10 -19.73 20.18
N ARG A 242 4.22 -18.72 21.03
CA ARG A 242 3.76 -18.74 22.41
C ARG A 242 2.46 -17.94 22.55
N ASN A 243 1.41 -18.60 23.00
CA ASN A 243 0.18 -17.92 23.38
C ASN A 243 0.33 -17.36 24.82
N ASN A 244 0.23 -16.07 25.00
CA ASN A 244 0.06 -15.48 26.32
C ASN A 244 -1.44 -15.32 26.58
N LYS A 245 -2.00 -16.26 27.37
CA LYS A 245 -3.34 -16.12 27.92
C LYS A 245 -3.41 -14.93 28.87
#